data_c5c7bbfb359800fa41e40eb6c14fbede
#
_entry.id   c5c7bbfb359800fa41e40eb6c14fbede
#
_cell.length_a   1.000
_cell.length_b   1.000
_cell.length_c   1.000
_cell.angle_alpha   90.00
_cell.angle_beta   90.00
_cell.angle_gamma   90.00
#
_symmetry.space_group_name_H-M   'P 1'
#
loop_
_entity.id
_entity.type
_entity.pdbx_description
1 polymer ?
#
loop_
_entity_poly.entity_id
_entity_poly.type
_entity_poly.pdbx_seq_one_letter_code
_entity_poly.pdbx_strand_id
1 'polypeptide(L)'
;MRSRARRALAAATALVAAVTMASCGGGPAVTPTPAVANDPVPAPTELETFYYQDIHWYPCGEKGGMQEADADTGPGTFSCARVTVPLNYDEPGGATIELALKRRSASGTSIGSLFINPGGPGGSGVNLVESAKGYFTDDLLESYDIVGFDPRGVGGSAAVDCLT
;
A
#
# COMPACT_ATOMS: atom_id res chain seq x y z
N MET A 1 -37.61 62.20 51.21
CA MET A 1 -36.64 63.32 51.12
C MET A 1 -35.41 62.84 50.39
N ARG A 2 -34.91 63.63 49.51
CA ARG A 2 -33.92 63.39 48.45
C ARG A 2 -32.52 63.14 49.01
N SER A 3 -31.77 62.16 48.44
CA SER A 3 -30.30 62.26 48.36
C SER A 3 -29.78 61.52 47.13
N ARG A 4 -29.10 62.30 46.32
CA ARG A 4 -28.46 61.88 45.11
C ARG A 4 -27.07 61.37 45.46
N ALA A 5 -26.76 60.13 45.14
CA ALA A 5 -25.37 59.62 45.14
C ALA A 5 -24.86 59.48 43.69
N ARG A 6 -23.77 60.15 43.43
CA ARG A 6 -23.08 60.24 42.13
C ARG A 6 -22.38 58.89 41.81
N ARG A 7 -22.64 58.36 40.67
CA ARG A 7 -21.91 57.17 40.12
C ARG A 7 -20.63 57.65 39.50
N ALA A 8 -19.49 57.21 40.04
CA ALA A 8 -18.20 57.33 39.40
C ALA A 8 -18.05 56.16 38.40
N LEU A 9 -17.82 56.50 37.11
CA LEU A 9 -17.56 55.55 36.05
C LEU A 9 -16.06 55.24 36.09
N ALA A 10 -15.69 54.04 36.47
CA ALA A 10 -14.35 53.56 36.31
C ALA A 10 -14.27 52.81 34.90
N ALA A 11 -13.57 53.43 34.00
CA ALA A 11 -13.27 52.80 32.70
C ALA A 11 -12.14 51.78 32.87
N ALA A 12 -12.45 50.51 32.81
CA ALA A 12 -11.47 49.44 32.71
C ALA A 12 -11.15 49.20 31.23
N THR A 13 -9.98 49.67 30.81
CA THR A 13 -9.41 49.36 29.49
C THR A 13 -8.90 47.93 29.48
N ALA A 14 -9.66 47.03 28.88
CA ALA A 14 -9.21 45.67 28.59
C ALA A 14 -8.27 45.68 27.37
N LEU A 15 -7.00 45.40 27.63
CA LEU A 15 -5.97 45.21 26.59
C LEU A 15 -6.18 43.81 26.01
N VAL A 16 -6.80 43.73 24.85
CA VAL A 16 -6.90 42.46 24.10
C VAL A 16 -5.57 42.27 23.37
N ALA A 17 -4.74 41.40 23.90
CA ALA A 17 -3.55 40.92 23.21
C ALA A 17 -4.00 39.96 22.09
N ALA A 18 -4.02 40.44 20.87
CA ALA A 18 -4.20 39.60 19.69
C ALA A 18 -2.93 38.74 19.47
N VAL A 19 -2.98 37.48 19.90
CA VAL A 19 -1.97 36.48 19.52
C VAL A 19 -2.26 36.13 18.08
N THR A 20 -1.53 36.73 17.15
CA THR A 20 -1.47 36.29 15.74
C THR A 20 -0.74 34.97 15.68
N MET A 21 -1.48 33.86 15.59
CA MET A 21 -0.93 32.61 15.21
C MET A 21 -0.46 32.75 13.75
N ALA A 22 0.85 32.88 13.57
CA ALA A 22 1.47 32.73 12.26
C ALA A 22 1.26 31.28 11.81
N SER A 23 0.22 31.05 11.03
CA SER A 23 0.02 29.83 10.26
C SER A 23 1.21 29.68 9.34
N CYS A 24 2.00 28.64 9.54
CA CYS A 24 3.10 28.28 8.64
C CYS A 24 2.54 28.11 7.23
N GLY A 25 2.88 29.05 6.45
CA GLY A 25 2.84 29.36 5.13
C GLY A 25 2.36 28.34 4.13
N GLY A 26 1.53 28.83 3.25
CA GLY A 26 1.40 28.26 1.93
C GLY A 26 2.73 28.24 1.22
N GLY A 27 3.39 27.07 1.22
CA GLY A 27 4.37 26.78 0.19
C GLY A 27 3.66 26.83 -1.17
N PRO A 28 4.35 27.16 -2.24
CA PRO A 28 3.77 27.17 -3.58
C PRO A 28 3.06 25.84 -3.79
N ALA A 29 1.81 25.92 -4.29
CA ALA A 29 1.03 24.73 -4.63
C ALA A 29 1.89 23.86 -5.57
N VAL A 30 2.33 22.71 -5.09
CA VAL A 30 3.03 21.73 -5.91
C VAL A 30 1.97 21.21 -6.87
N THR A 31 1.96 21.71 -8.07
CA THR A 31 1.17 21.14 -9.14
C THR A 31 1.66 19.70 -9.29
N PRO A 32 0.81 18.66 -9.11
CA PRO A 32 1.25 17.30 -9.33
C PRO A 32 1.75 17.21 -10.77
N THR A 33 3.05 16.97 -10.92
CA THR A 33 3.61 16.61 -12.22
C THR A 33 2.86 15.37 -12.66
N PRO A 34 2.28 15.32 -13.88
CA PRO A 34 1.67 14.11 -14.38
C PRO A 34 2.72 13.00 -14.24
N ALA A 35 2.28 11.85 -13.68
CA ALA A 35 3.13 10.70 -13.55
C ALA A 35 3.77 10.46 -14.91
N VAL A 36 5.08 10.61 -14.97
CA VAL A 36 5.87 10.25 -16.15
C VAL A 36 5.53 8.79 -16.37
N ALA A 37 5.00 8.45 -17.55
CA ALA A 37 4.86 7.07 -17.94
C ALA A 37 6.25 6.46 -17.74
N ASN A 38 6.36 5.58 -16.73
CA ASN A 38 7.63 4.98 -16.40
C ASN A 38 7.99 4.08 -17.58
N ASP A 39 8.90 4.55 -18.42
CA ASP A 39 9.59 3.63 -19.32
C ASP A 39 10.14 2.49 -18.46
N PRO A 40 9.94 1.23 -18.85
CA PRO A 40 10.40 0.12 -18.05
C PRO A 40 11.89 0.29 -17.78
N VAL A 41 12.25 0.33 -16.49
CA VAL A 41 13.66 0.39 -16.08
C VAL A 41 14.35 -0.85 -16.65
N PRO A 42 15.42 -0.71 -17.42
CA PRO A 42 16.13 -1.86 -17.96
C PRO A 42 16.58 -2.79 -16.83
N ALA A 43 16.33 -4.08 -16.98
CA ALA A 43 16.82 -5.06 -16.03
C ALA A 43 18.35 -5.10 -16.06
N PRO A 44 19.02 -5.33 -14.91
CA PRO A 44 20.44 -5.69 -14.91
C PRO A 44 20.66 -6.93 -15.80
N THR A 45 21.73 -6.94 -16.61
CA THR A 45 21.97 -7.93 -17.66
C THR A 45 21.88 -9.39 -17.19
N GLU A 46 22.29 -9.66 -15.95
CA GLU A 46 22.26 -11.02 -15.40
C GLU A 46 20.90 -11.41 -14.77
N LEU A 47 19.99 -10.44 -14.63
CA LEU A 47 18.67 -10.61 -14.02
C LEU A 47 17.51 -10.53 -15.02
N GLU A 48 17.80 -10.35 -16.31
CA GLU A 48 16.78 -10.18 -17.35
C GLU A 48 15.72 -11.28 -17.35
N THR A 49 16.13 -12.53 -17.19
CA THR A 49 15.22 -13.69 -17.14
C THR A 49 14.19 -13.57 -16.01
N PHE A 50 14.56 -12.97 -14.88
CA PHE A 50 13.66 -12.79 -13.75
C PHE A 50 12.78 -11.54 -13.90
N TYR A 51 13.30 -10.48 -14.51
CA TYR A 51 12.55 -9.24 -14.72
C TYR A 51 11.50 -9.35 -15.82
N TYR A 52 11.76 -10.12 -16.85
CA TYR A 52 10.87 -10.25 -18.02
C TYR A 52 10.12 -11.58 -18.06
N GLN A 53 10.05 -12.30 -16.93
CA GLN A 53 9.26 -13.53 -16.87
C GLN A 53 7.77 -13.22 -16.98
N ASP A 54 7.04 -14.09 -17.66
CA ASP A 54 5.60 -14.05 -17.71
C ASP A 54 5.01 -14.54 -16.39
N ILE A 55 4.15 -13.73 -15.79
CA ILE A 55 3.46 -14.08 -14.55
C ILE A 55 2.14 -14.75 -14.87
N HIS A 56 2.03 -16.03 -14.57
CA HIS A 56 0.81 -16.81 -14.75
C HIS A 56 -0.11 -16.64 -13.55
N TRP A 57 -1.12 -15.78 -13.71
CA TRP A 57 -2.15 -15.58 -12.70
C TRP A 57 -3.24 -16.64 -12.85
N TYR A 58 -3.61 -17.29 -11.75
CA TYR A 58 -4.71 -18.24 -11.65
C TYR A 58 -5.76 -17.77 -10.63
N PRO A 59 -7.05 -18.12 -10.79
CA PRO A 59 -8.09 -17.77 -9.84
C PRO A 59 -7.80 -18.38 -8.47
N CYS A 60 -7.98 -17.59 -7.41
CA CYS A 60 -7.90 -18.09 -6.03
C CYS A 60 -8.95 -17.40 -5.16
N GLY A 61 -9.33 -18.02 -4.06
CA GLY A 61 -10.34 -17.47 -3.14
C GLY A 61 -9.85 -16.21 -2.42
N GLU A 62 -10.78 -15.41 -1.92
CA GLU A 62 -10.46 -14.30 -1.00
C GLU A 62 -9.65 -14.80 0.19
N LYS A 63 -10.04 -15.95 0.75
CA LYS A 63 -9.35 -16.64 1.84
C LYS A 63 -8.70 -17.93 1.33
N GLY A 64 -7.76 -18.45 2.11
CA GLY A 64 -7.11 -19.73 1.78
C GLY A 64 -5.74 -19.59 1.15
N GLY A 65 -5.11 -18.43 1.24
CA GLY A 65 -3.74 -18.22 0.78
C GLY A 65 -3.61 -18.38 -0.74
N MET A 66 -2.75 -19.31 -1.14
CA MET A 66 -2.37 -19.55 -2.54
C MET A 66 -3.15 -20.68 -3.23
N GLN A 67 -4.20 -21.20 -2.59
CA GLN A 67 -4.96 -22.31 -3.17
C GLN A 67 -5.74 -21.86 -4.41
N GLU A 68 -5.54 -22.58 -5.52
CA GLU A 68 -6.38 -22.44 -6.70
C GLU A 68 -7.83 -22.77 -6.33
N ALA A 69 -8.75 -21.94 -6.77
CA ALA A 69 -10.17 -22.10 -6.51
C ALA A 69 -10.95 -21.88 -7.80
N ASP A 70 -12.05 -22.60 -7.94
CA ASP A 70 -13.05 -22.29 -8.95
C ASP A 70 -13.79 -21.03 -8.51
N ALA A 71 -13.15 -19.91 -8.75
CA ALA A 71 -13.56 -18.58 -8.31
C ALA A 71 -13.86 -17.69 -9.52
N ASP A 72 -14.78 -16.77 -9.31
CA ASP A 72 -15.08 -15.75 -10.31
C ASP A 72 -13.81 -15.00 -10.73
N THR A 73 -13.76 -14.64 -12.01
CA THR A 73 -12.75 -13.76 -12.58
C THR A 73 -13.40 -12.43 -12.96
N GLY A 74 -12.73 -11.33 -12.66
CA GLY A 74 -13.26 -10.01 -12.99
C GLY A 74 -12.96 -8.95 -11.93
N PRO A 75 -13.70 -7.84 -11.95
CA PRO A 75 -13.50 -6.74 -11.02
C PRO A 75 -13.69 -7.17 -9.56
N GLY A 76 -12.74 -6.80 -8.69
CA GLY A 76 -12.80 -7.07 -7.25
C GLY A 76 -12.54 -8.51 -6.84
N THR A 77 -12.17 -9.39 -7.77
CA THR A 77 -11.85 -10.80 -7.50
C THR A 77 -10.37 -11.01 -7.18
N PHE A 78 -10.04 -12.22 -6.75
CA PHE A 78 -8.68 -12.55 -6.35
C PHE A 78 -8.01 -13.48 -7.35
N SER A 79 -6.71 -13.26 -7.56
CA SER A 79 -5.85 -14.13 -8.33
C SER A 79 -4.51 -14.31 -7.64
N CYS A 80 -3.93 -15.47 -7.81
CA CYS A 80 -2.65 -15.85 -7.23
C CYS A 80 -1.64 -16.15 -8.33
N ALA A 81 -0.35 -15.98 -8.02
CA ALA A 81 0.73 -16.31 -8.92
C ALA A 81 1.99 -16.69 -8.14
N ARG A 82 2.94 -17.30 -8.84
CA ARG A 82 4.30 -17.51 -8.34
C ARG A 82 5.29 -16.85 -9.28
N VAL A 83 6.30 -16.22 -8.68
CA VAL A 83 7.37 -15.53 -9.39
C VAL A 83 8.69 -16.15 -8.97
N THR A 84 9.47 -16.60 -9.94
CA THR A 84 10.81 -17.15 -9.72
C THR A 84 11.80 -16.01 -9.50
N VAL A 85 12.63 -16.13 -8.47
CA VAL A 85 13.71 -15.18 -8.18
C VAL A 85 14.98 -15.93 -7.81
N PRO A 86 16.19 -15.34 -8.00
CA PRO A 86 17.43 -15.96 -7.54
C PRO A 86 17.40 -16.18 -6.03
N LEU A 87 17.91 -17.27 -5.53
CA LEU A 87 18.17 -17.44 -4.10
C LEU A 87 19.22 -16.44 -3.60
N ASN A 88 20.27 -16.25 -4.39
CA ASN A 88 21.31 -15.25 -4.18
C ASN A 88 21.40 -14.32 -5.39
N TYR A 89 21.23 -13.02 -5.17
CA TYR A 89 21.31 -12.04 -6.26
C TYR A 89 22.72 -11.77 -6.76
N ASP A 90 23.76 -12.14 -5.97
CA ASP A 90 25.16 -12.07 -6.41
C ASP A 90 25.52 -13.24 -7.32
N GLU A 91 24.68 -14.29 -7.36
CA GLU A 91 24.85 -15.50 -8.16
C GLU A 91 23.54 -15.85 -8.90
N PRO A 92 23.05 -14.98 -9.80
CA PRO A 92 21.71 -15.13 -10.40
C PRO A 92 21.55 -16.40 -11.26
N GLY A 93 22.63 -16.97 -11.74
CA GLY A 93 22.64 -18.27 -12.42
C GLY A 93 22.59 -19.49 -11.49
N GLY A 94 22.56 -19.29 -10.17
CA GLY A 94 22.52 -20.35 -9.16
C GLY A 94 21.11 -20.86 -8.86
N ALA A 95 20.91 -21.28 -7.59
CA ALA A 95 19.61 -21.76 -7.12
C ALA A 95 18.56 -20.65 -7.12
N THR A 96 17.30 -21.03 -7.37
CA THR A 96 16.15 -20.13 -7.38
C THR A 96 15.12 -20.51 -6.32
N ILE A 97 14.27 -19.57 -5.97
CA ILE A 97 13.08 -19.79 -5.15
C ILE A 97 11.86 -19.17 -5.82
N GLU A 98 10.67 -19.58 -5.41
CA GLU A 98 9.42 -18.95 -5.83
C GLU A 98 8.89 -18.04 -4.74
N LEU A 99 8.42 -16.86 -5.14
CA LEU A 99 7.66 -15.96 -4.30
C LEU A 99 6.17 -16.11 -4.60
N ALA A 100 5.38 -16.22 -3.55
CA ALA A 100 3.93 -16.27 -3.62
C ALA A 100 3.37 -14.84 -3.73
N LEU A 101 2.53 -14.61 -4.72
CA LEU A 101 1.85 -13.35 -4.96
C LEU A 101 0.35 -13.55 -4.94
N LYS A 102 -0.36 -12.59 -4.36
CA LYS A 102 -1.82 -12.51 -4.44
C LYS A 102 -2.23 -11.11 -4.89
N ARG A 103 -3.23 -11.06 -5.74
CA ARG A 103 -3.80 -9.83 -6.24
C ARG A 103 -5.31 -9.82 -6.00
N ARG A 104 -5.82 -8.70 -5.51
CA ARG A 104 -7.23 -8.32 -5.62
C ARG A 104 -7.33 -7.31 -6.76
N SER A 105 -8.04 -7.66 -7.83
CA SER A 105 -8.26 -6.72 -8.93
C SER A 105 -9.12 -5.52 -8.47
N ALA A 106 -8.91 -4.38 -9.10
CA ALA A 106 -9.76 -3.22 -8.93
C ALA A 106 -11.23 -3.59 -9.15
N SER A 107 -12.15 -3.01 -8.39
CA SER A 107 -13.58 -3.25 -8.60
C SER A 107 -14.19 -2.37 -9.71
N GLY A 108 -13.44 -1.38 -10.18
CA GLY A 108 -13.73 -0.55 -11.34
C GLY A 108 -12.65 -0.68 -12.42
N THR A 109 -12.36 0.43 -13.10
CA THR A 109 -11.27 0.49 -14.08
C THR A 109 -9.94 0.70 -13.38
N SER A 110 -9.06 -0.30 -13.46
CA SER A 110 -7.72 -0.19 -12.87
C SER A 110 -6.89 0.89 -13.58
N ILE A 111 -6.31 1.77 -12.78
CA ILE A 111 -5.32 2.77 -13.23
C ILE A 111 -3.89 2.39 -12.86
N GLY A 112 -3.70 1.24 -12.20
CA GLY A 112 -2.39 0.72 -11.81
C GLY A 112 -2.47 -0.30 -10.69
N SER A 113 -1.30 -0.77 -10.26
CA SER A 113 -1.16 -1.73 -9.15
C SER A 113 -0.54 -1.06 -7.93
N LEU A 114 -1.11 -1.29 -6.76
CA LEU A 114 -0.59 -0.88 -5.46
C LEU A 114 0.04 -2.09 -4.77
N PHE A 115 1.36 -2.08 -4.64
CA PHE A 115 2.07 -3.11 -3.90
C PHE A 115 2.03 -2.83 -2.41
N ILE A 116 1.68 -3.85 -1.64
CA ILE A 116 1.52 -3.74 -0.19
C ILE A 116 2.39 -4.73 0.57
N ASN A 117 2.89 -4.29 1.72
CA ASN A 117 3.69 -5.11 2.61
C ASN A 117 3.29 -4.83 4.08
N PRO A 118 2.90 -5.86 4.85
CA PRO A 118 2.50 -5.67 6.25
C PRO A 118 3.66 -5.28 7.17
N GLY A 119 4.91 -5.44 6.72
CA GLY A 119 6.07 -5.34 7.59
C GLY A 119 6.21 -6.56 8.52
N GLY A 120 6.68 -6.35 9.72
CA GLY A 120 6.82 -7.42 10.69
C GLY A 120 8.08 -7.31 11.51
N PRO A 121 9.03 -8.24 11.44
CA PRO A 121 9.35 -9.21 10.36
C PRO A 121 8.39 -10.40 10.27
N GLY A 122 8.32 -10.99 9.07
CA GLY A 122 7.60 -12.25 8.84
C GLY A 122 6.11 -12.10 8.52
N GLY A 123 5.62 -10.87 8.30
CA GLY A 123 4.24 -10.67 7.87
C GLY A 123 3.99 -11.16 6.44
N SER A 124 2.85 -11.84 6.22
CA SER A 124 2.44 -12.31 4.91
C SER A 124 1.72 -11.21 4.13
N GLY A 125 2.26 -10.85 2.96
CA GLY A 125 1.59 -9.94 2.03
C GLY A 125 0.36 -10.56 1.38
N VAL A 126 0.36 -11.87 1.15
CA VAL A 126 -0.79 -12.64 0.67
C VAL A 126 -1.98 -12.48 1.63
N ASN A 127 -1.76 -12.66 2.94
CA ASN A 127 -2.80 -12.49 3.95
C ASN A 127 -3.28 -11.04 4.07
N LEU A 128 -2.39 -10.07 3.84
CA LEU A 128 -2.77 -8.66 3.86
C LEU A 128 -3.73 -8.33 2.72
N VAL A 129 -3.50 -8.85 1.50
CA VAL A 129 -4.43 -8.70 0.37
C VAL A 129 -5.80 -9.29 0.68
N GLU A 130 -5.87 -10.43 1.39
CA GLU A 130 -7.13 -11.03 1.83
C GLU A 130 -7.95 -10.12 2.75
N SER A 131 -7.28 -9.18 3.39
CA SER A 131 -7.87 -8.23 4.33
C SER A 131 -7.98 -6.81 3.75
N ALA A 132 -7.73 -6.63 2.44
CA ALA A 132 -7.64 -5.32 1.78
C ALA A 132 -8.85 -4.42 2.06
N LYS A 133 -10.06 -4.97 2.08
CA LYS A 133 -11.30 -4.22 2.39
C LYS A 133 -11.32 -3.60 3.79
N GLY A 134 -10.50 -4.09 4.71
CA GLY A 134 -10.39 -3.54 6.07
C GLY A 134 -9.34 -2.44 6.20
N TYR A 135 -8.46 -2.28 5.21
CA TYR A 135 -7.33 -1.35 5.25
C TYR A 135 -7.43 -0.20 4.25
N PHE A 136 -8.13 -0.40 3.13
CA PHE A 136 -8.21 0.55 2.04
C PHE A 136 -9.62 1.07 1.85
N THR A 137 -9.74 2.32 1.41
CA THR A 137 -11.02 2.94 1.07
C THR A 137 -11.60 2.34 -0.22
N ASP A 138 -12.91 2.45 -0.39
CA ASP A 138 -13.60 1.97 -1.59
C ASP A 138 -13.03 2.62 -2.86
N ASP A 139 -12.68 3.91 -2.82
CA ASP A 139 -12.08 4.63 -3.97
C ASP A 139 -10.74 4.02 -4.41
N LEU A 140 -9.90 3.61 -3.44
CA LEU A 140 -8.65 2.92 -3.73
C LEU A 140 -8.90 1.52 -4.32
N LEU A 141 -9.84 0.79 -3.72
CA LEU A 141 -10.20 -0.55 -4.17
C LEU A 141 -10.92 -0.56 -5.52
N GLU A 142 -11.56 0.54 -5.91
CA GLU A 142 -12.16 0.72 -7.22
C GLU A 142 -11.12 1.01 -8.30
N SER A 143 -10.07 1.76 -7.94
CA SER A 143 -9.11 2.32 -8.90
C SER A 143 -7.82 1.51 -9.05
N TYR A 144 -7.44 0.68 -8.08
CA TYR A 144 -6.16 -0.01 -8.08
C TYR A 144 -6.31 -1.52 -7.87
N ASP A 145 -5.46 -2.26 -8.57
CA ASP A 145 -5.18 -3.65 -8.21
C ASP A 145 -4.31 -3.65 -6.94
N ILE A 146 -4.73 -4.36 -5.92
CA ILE A 146 -3.94 -4.49 -4.69
C ILE A 146 -3.11 -5.77 -4.79
N VAL A 147 -1.80 -5.64 -4.76
CA VAL A 147 -0.87 -6.76 -4.92
C VAL A 147 0.00 -6.90 -3.66
N GLY A 148 -0.03 -8.06 -3.07
CA GLY A 148 0.86 -8.43 -1.97
C GLY A 148 1.65 -9.67 -2.32
N PHE A 149 2.82 -9.79 -1.70
CA PHE A 149 3.65 -10.99 -1.84
C PHE A 149 4.17 -11.42 -0.47
N ASP A 150 4.43 -12.70 -0.33
CA ASP A 150 5.12 -13.21 0.82
C ASP A 150 6.63 -13.04 0.62
N PRO A 151 7.33 -12.37 1.53
CA PRO A 151 8.79 -12.29 1.45
C PRO A 151 9.44 -13.67 1.52
N ARG A 152 10.68 -13.77 1.12
CA ARG A 152 11.49 -15.00 1.24
C ARG A 152 11.41 -15.56 2.66
N GLY A 153 11.19 -16.85 2.79
CA GLY A 153 11.07 -17.54 4.07
C GLY A 153 9.73 -17.34 4.80
N VAL A 154 8.75 -16.67 4.17
CA VAL A 154 7.44 -16.39 4.75
C VAL A 154 6.33 -17.07 3.95
N GLY A 155 5.37 -17.67 4.66
CA GLY A 155 4.13 -18.18 4.09
C GLY A 155 4.33 -19.06 2.85
N GLY A 156 3.82 -18.63 1.71
CA GLY A 156 3.93 -19.37 0.43
C GLY A 156 5.30 -19.24 -0.27
N SER A 157 6.24 -18.46 0.27
CA SER A 157 7.53 -18.14 -0.36
C SER A 157 8.70 -18.88 0.33
N ALA A 158 8.80 -20.19 0.11
CA ALA A 158 9.84 -21.04 0.70
C ALA A 158 9.96 -20.84 2.22
N ALA A 159 8.86 -21.01 2.94
CA ALA A 159 8.80 -20.83 4.39
C ALA A 159 9.91 -21.60 5.11
N VAL A 160 10.51 -20.95 6.11
CA VAL A 160 11.50 -21.62 6.97
C VAL A 160 10.75 -22.33 8.09
N ASP A 161 10.76 -23.66 8.04
CA ASP A 161 10.23 -24.49 9.12
C ASP A 161 11.33 -24.78 10.13
N CYS A 162 11.10 -24.39 11.39
CA CYS A 162 11.97 -24.81 12.47
C CYS A 162 11.67 -26.27 12.80
N LEU A 163 12.72 -27.08 12.93
CA LEU A 163 12.59 -28.44 13.43
C LEU A 163 12.02 -28.42 14.85
N THR A 164 10.88 -29.09 15.04
CA THR A 164 10.27 -29.34 16.37
C THR A 164 10.88 -30.58 16.99
#